data_65e62803a6cc44f73a6131dea78f515d
#
_entry.id   65e62803a6cc44f73a6131dea78f515d
#
_cell.length_a   1.000
_cell.length_b   1.000
_cell.length_c   1.000
_cell.angle_alpha   90.00
_cell.angle_beta   90.00
_cell.angle_gamma   90.00
#
_symmetry.space_group_name_H-M   'P 1'
#
loop_
_entity.id
_entity.type
_entity.pdbx_description
1 polymer ?
#
loop_
_entity_poly.entity_id
_entity_poly.type
_entity_poly.pdbx_seq_one_letter_code
_entity_poly.pdbx_strand_id
1 'polypeptide(L)'
;NVQLWSRNALEWTGKIPEIRDAVAALGLTSAALDGELIAGAGTKEDFNLLQATLSGERQGVLTYALFDLLHLDGVDVADAPLLERKALLQSVLEGQGRPLAFSSHVQGDGDEAYRVAGEQHFEGIISKRADRSYHSGRSEDWRKTKQLASDEFAVVGYTAPKGSRTGFGSLLLAKPDPEHGWLYVGRVGSGFNDELM
;
A
#
# COMPACT_ATOMS: atom_id res chain seq x y z
N ASN A 1 1.34 -3.07 -26.71
CA ASN A 1 1.51 -4.19 -25.78
C ASN A 1 1.71 -3.66 -24.36
N VAL A 2 0.89 -4.11 -23.41
CA VAL A 2 0.97 -3.70 -22.00
C VAL A 2 1.79 -4.73 -21.23
N GLN A 3 2.69 -4.25 -20.38
CA GLN A 3 3.45 -5.06 -19.43
C GLN A 3 3.26 -4.50 -18.02
N LEU A 4 3.03 -5.38 -17.05
CA LEU A 4 2.84 -5.05 -15.65
C LEU A 4 3.99 -5.63 -14.83
N TRP A 5 4.64 -4.78 -14.06
CA TRP A 5 5.81 -5.13 -13.26
C TRP A 5 5.59 -4.77 -11.81
N SER A 6 5.99 -5.63 -10.90
CA SER A 6 6.04 -5.29 -9.48
C SER A 6 7.28 -4.44 -9.17
N ARG A 7 7.28 -3.81 -7.99
CA ARG A 7 8.43 -3.05 -7.47
C ARG A 7 9.74 -3.86 -7.47
N ASN A 8 9.67 -5.18 -7.37
CA ASN A 8 10.84 -6.07 -7.35
C ASN A 8 11.18 -6.61 -8.75
N ALA A 9 10.73 -5.93 -9.80
CA ALA A 9 10.92 -6.32 -11.20
C ALA A 9 10.41 -7.74 -11.54
N LEU A 10 9.33 -8.19 -10.89
CA LEU A 10 8.64 -9.41 -11.24
C LEU A 10 7.51 -9.10 -12.21
N GLU A 11 7.45 -9.84 -13.31
CA GLU A 11 6.39 -9.68 -14.32
C GLU A 11 5.04 -10.22 -13.80
N TRP A 12 4.00 -9.41 -13.94
CA TRP A 12 2.64 -9.72 -13.48
C TRP A 12 1.60 -9.65 -14.59
N THR A 13 1.99 -9.38 -15.80
CA THR A 13 1.11 -9.20 -16.98
C THR A 13 0.07 -10.30 -17.14
N GLY A 14 0.48 -11.56 -16.93
CA GLY A 14 -0.41 -12.71 -17.02
C GLY A 14 -1.22 -13.02 -15.77
N LYS A 15 -0.87 -12.39 -14.62
CA LYS A 15 -1.52 -12.66 -13.32
C LYS A 15 -2.76 -11.80 -13.08
N ILE A 16 -2.80 -10.62 -13.67
CA ILE A 16 -3.87 -9.63 -13.51
C ILE A 16 -4.35 -9.12 -14.87
N PRO A 17 -4.94 -10.00 -15.69
CA PRO A 17 -5.33 -9.67 -17.07
C PRO A 17 -6.35 -8.55 -17.15
N GLU A 18 -7.25 -8.40 -16.17
CA GLU A 18 -8.24 -7.32 -16.11
C GLU A 18 -7.58 -5.94 -16.03
N ILE A 19 -6.50 -5.80 -15.29
CA ILE A 19 -5.73 -4.54 -15.20
C ILE A 19 -4.99 -4.30 -16.52
N ARG A 20 -4.33 -5.32 -17.07
CA ARG A 20 -3.65 -5.24 -18.36
C ARG A 20 -4.59 -4.75 -19.46
N ASP A 21 -5.77 -5.34 -19.56
CA ASP A 21 -6.73 -5.06 -20.61
C ASP A 21 -7.34 -3.65 -20.45
N ALA A 22 -7.59 -3.24 -19.21
CA ALA A 22 -8.04 -1.89 -18.91
C ALA A 22 -6.98 -0.82 -19.26
N VAL A 23 -5.70 -1.08 -18.96
CA VAL A 23 -4.60 -0.18 -19.36
C VAL A 23 -4.46 -0.15 -20.89
N ALA A 24 -4.62 -1.28 -21.57
CA ALA A 24 -4.60 -1.34 -23.03
C ALA A 24 -5.74 -0.52 -23.65
N ALA A 25 -6.91 -0.52 -23.01
CA ALA A 25 -8.10 0.21 -23.46
C ALA A 25 -7.95 1.74 -23.36
N LEU A 26 -6.95 2.28 -22.65
CA LEU A 26 -6.62 3.71 -22.66
C LEU A 26 -6.20 4.22 -24.04
N GLY A 27 -5.80 3.34 -24.96
CA GLY A 27 -5.47 3.69 -26.35
C GLY A 27 -4.19 4.54 -26.50
N LEU A 28 -3.32 4.55 -25.49
CA LEU A 28 -2.07 5.30 -25.51
C LEU A 28 -1.05 4.63 -26.44
N THR A 29 -0.28 5.41 -27.17
CA THR A 29 0.78 4.88 -28.03
C THR A 29 1.92 4.30 -27.20
N SER A 30 2.33 5.03 -26.16
CA SER A 30 3.28 4.56 -25.15
C SER A 30 3.05 5.27 -23.82
N ALA A 31 3.18 4.56 -22.71
CA ALA A 31 3.09 5.17 -21.39
C ALA A 31 3.89 4.37 -20.35
N ALA A 32 4.37 5.07 -19.32
CA ALA A 32 4.87 4.48 -18.09
C ALA A 32 4.06 5.04 -16.92
N LEU A 33 3.29 4.18 -16.28
CA LEU A 33 2.36 4.51 -15.21
C LEU A 33 2.83 3.86 -13.91
N ASP A 34 2.75 4.60 -12.80
CA ASP A 34 3.04 4.08 -11.47
C ASP A 34 1.78 4.11 -10.59
N GLY A 35 1.56 3.02 -9.85
CA GLY A 35 0.36 2.85 -9.06
C GLY A 35 0.48 1.70 -8.08
N GLU A 36 -0.58 1.48 -7.32
CA GLU A 36 -0.69 0.39 -6.38
C GLU A 36 -1.89 -0.49 -6.72
N LEU A 37 -1.67 -1.80 -6.73
CA LEU A 37 -2.76 -2.76 -6.85
C LEU A 37 -3.42 -2.94 -5.49
N ILE A 38 -4.71 -2.66 -5.41
CA ILE A 38 -5.50 -2.80 -4.19
C ILE A 38 -6.71 -3.70 -4.41
N ALA A 39 -7.22 -4.26 -3.34
CA ALA A 39 -8.54 -4.88 -3.28
C ALA A 39 -9.41 -4.05 -2.33
N GLY A 40 -10.72 -4.06 -2.49
CA GLY A 40 -11.63 -3.32 -1.62
C GLY A 40 -11.43 -1.80 -1.65
N ALA A 41 -11.35 -1.17 -0.49
CA ALA A 41 -11.16 0.26 -0.30
C ALA A 41 -9.69 0.65 -0.02
N GLY A 42 -8.79 -0.31 0.09
CA GLY A 42 -7.37 -0.09 0.42
C GLY A 42 -7.09 0.04 1.93
N THR A 43 -7.93 -0.55 2.76
CA THR A 43 -7.73 -0.64 4.22
C THR A 43 -6.72 -1.73 4.58
N LYS A 44 -6.34 -1.82 5.87
CA LYS A 44 -5.47 -2.91 6.35
C LYS A 44 -6.06 -4.31 6.11
N GLU A 45 -7.37 -4.43 6.25
CA GLU A 45 -8.10 -5.69 6.06
C GLU A 45 -8.10 -6.11 4.59
N ASP A 46 -8.11 -5.14 3.70
CA ASP A 46 -8.06 -5.34 2.25
C ASP A 46 -6.73 -5.90 1.74
N PHE A 47 -5.64 -5.76 2.50
CA PHE A 47 -4.36 -6.39 2.15
C PHE A 47 -4.45 -7.92 2.17
N ASN A 48 -5.15 -8.49 3.15
CA ASN A 48 -5.40 -9.93 3.19
C ASN A 48 -6.32 -10.37 2.04
N LEU A 49 -7.32 -9.53 1.70
CA LEU A 49 -8.18 -9.78 0.54
C LEU A 49 -7.40 -9.75 -0.76
N LEU A 50 -6.48 -8.80 -0.92
CA LEU A 50 -5.60 -8.73 -2.09
C LEU A 50 -4.76 -9.99 -2.24
N GLN A 51 -4.11 -10.44 -1.16
CA GLN A 51 -3.31 -11.67 -1.18
C GLN A 51 -4.16 -12.91 -1.52
N ALA A 52 -5.32 -13.07 -0.89
CA ALA A 52 -6.23 -14.16 -1.13
C ALA A 52 -6.81 -14.15 -2.56
N THR A 53 -7.02 -12.96 -3.14
CA THR A 53 -7.46 -12.82 -4.53
C THR A 53 -6.36 -13.22 -5.50
N LEU A 54 -5.13 -12.78 -5.25
CA LEU A 54 -3.97 -13.10 -6.10
C LEU A 54 -3.56 -14.57 -6.01
N SER A 55 -3.79 -15.24 -4.87
CA SER A 55 -3.57 -16.68 -4.72
C SER A 55 -4.70 -17.54 -5.27
N GLY A 56 -5.84 -16.95 -5.62
CA GLY A 56 -7.04 -17.66 -6.08
C GLY A 56 -7.90 -18.27 -4.98
N GLU A 57 -7.60 -17.98 -3.71
CA GLU A 57 -8.37 -18.48 -2.55
C GLU A 57 -9.72 -17.76 -2.37
N ARG A 58 -9.80 -16.49 -2.78
CA ARG A 58 -11.01 -15.68 -2.73
C ARG A 58 -11.14 -14.85 -4.00
N GLN A 59 -12.36 -14.55 -4.40
CA GLN A 59 -12.62 -13.56 -5.44
C GLN A 59 -12.78 -12.18 -4.81
N GLY A 60 -11.89 -11.26 -5.18
CA GLY A 60 -11.94 -9.85 -4.82
C GLY A 60 -11.91 -8.99 -6.07
N VAL A 61 -12.50 -7.81 -5.99
CA VAL A 61 -12.40 -6.80 -7.06
C VAL A 61 -11.07 -6.09 -6.93
N LEU A 62 -10.20 -6.28 -7.90
CA LEU A 62 -8.92 -5.59 -7.98
C LEU A 62 -9.10 -4.20 -8.58
N THR A 63 -8.33 -3.24 -8.08
CA THR A 63 -8.25 -1.88 -8.62
C THR A 63 -6.79 -1.46 -8.69
N TYR A 64 -6.39 -0.89 -9.80
CA TYR A 64 -5.08 -0.27 -9.96
C TYR A 64 -5.21 1.22 -9.66
N ALA A 65 -4.80 1.61 -8.45
CA ALA A 65 -4.81 2.99 -7.99
C ALA A 65 -3.55 3.71 -8.51
N LEU A 66 -3.71 4.46 -9.59
CA LEU A 66 -2.65 5.16 -10.29
C LEU A 66 -2.35 6.49 -9.62
N PHE A 67 -1.09 6.74 -9.28
CA PHE A 67 -0.67 7.95 -8.56
C PHE A 67 0.46 8.73 -9.26
N ASP A 68 1.09 8.19 -10.31
CA ASP A 68 2.13 8.88 -11.08
C ASP A 68 2.14 8.46 -12.55
N LEU A 69 2.66 9.34 -13.40
CA LEU A 69 2.85 9.15 -14.84
C LEU A 69 4.26 9.63 -15.21
N LEU A 70 5.07 8.76 -15.81
CA LEU A 70 6.48 9.00 -16.05
C LEU A 70 6.81 9.21 -17.53
N HIS A 71 5.98 8.66 -18.40
CA HIS A 71 6.12 8.78 -19.86
C HIS A 71 4.74 8.77 -20.51
N LEU A 72 4.53 9.57 -21.53
CA LEU A 72 3.29 9.61 -22.29
C LEU A 72 3.58 9.92 -23.77
N ASP A 73 3.14 9.03 -24.66
CA ASP A 73 3.14 9.17 -26.12
C ASP A 73 4.45 9.71 -26.72
N GLY A 74 5.58 9.13 -26.27
CA GLY A 74 6.91 9.48 -26.72
C GLY A 74 7.61 10.57 -25.93
N VAL A 75 6.95 11.17 -24.93
CA VAL A 75 7.51 12.23 -24.09
C VAL A 75 7.82 11.69 -22.71
N ASP A 76 9.07 11.83 -22.26
CA ASP A 76 9.46 11.57 -20.87
C ASP A 76 9.04 12.78 -20.01
N VAL A 77 8.25 12.52 -18.99
CA VAL A 77 7.75 13.53 -18.05
C VAL A 77 8.24 13.29 -16.61
N ALA A 78 9.12 12.32 -16.41
CA ALA A 78 9.61 11.98 -15.07
C ALA A 78 10.30 13.16 -14.36
N ASP A 79 10.97 14.04 -15.12
CA ASP A 79 11.65 15.24 -14.60
C ASP A 79 10.70 16.41 -14.28
N ALA A 80 9.45 16.35 -14.73
CA ALA A 80 8.46 17.38 -14.40
C ALA A 80 8.07 17.32 -12.91
N PRO A 81 7.58 18.44 -12.34
CA PRO A 81 7.01 18.47 -10.99
C PRO A 81 5.88 17.45 -10.82
N LEU A 82 5.76 16.86 -9.63
CA LEU A 82 4.75 15.84 -9.33
C LEU A 82 3.33 16.30 -9.68
N LEU A 83 2.97 17.54 -9.38
CA LEU A 83 1.61 18.04 -9.66
C LEU A 83 1.30 18.09 -11.15
N GLU A 84 2.27 18.40 -12.00
CA GLU A 84 2.12 18.41 -13.45
C GLU A 84 1.92 16.98 -13.98
N ARG A 85 2.73 16.03 -13.51
CA ARG A 85 2.58 14.61 -13.86
C ARG A 85 1.23 14.05 -13.41
N LYS A 86 0.74 14.45 -12.22
CA LYS A 86 -0.57 14.06 -11.71
C LYS A 86 -1.72 14.67 -12.51
N ALA A 87 -1.58 15.91 -12.97
CA ALA A 87 -2.57 16.55 -13.82
C ALA A 87 -2.69 15.82 -15.18
N LEU A 88 -1.56 15.45 -15.78
CA LEU A 88 -1.53 14.63 -16.99
C LEU A 88 -2.16 13.24 -16.74
N LEU A 89 -1.81 12.57 -15.65
CA LEU A 89 -2.41 11.28 -15.29
C LEU A 89 -3.92 11.40 -15.12
N GLN A 90 -4.40 12.47 -14.49
CA GLN A 90 -5.83 12.70 -14.29
C GLN A 90 -6.54 12.86 -15.63
N SER A 91 -5.96 13.60 -16.59
CA SER A 91 -6.54 13.74 -17.93
C SER A 91 -6.56 12.42 -18.72
N VAL A 92 -5.53 11.58 -18.57
CA VAL A 92 -5.48 10.24 -19.19
C VAL A 92 -6.56 9.32 -18.63
N LEU A 93 -6.91 9.47 -17.36
CA LEU A 93 -7.91 8.66 -16.67
C LEU A 93 -9.31 9.27 -16.68
N GLU A 94 -9.52 10.41 -17.34
CA GLU A 94 -10.83 11.06 -17.42
C GLU A 94 -11.86 10.14 -18.08
N GLY A 95 -13.02 10.00 -17.44
CA GLY A 95 -14.07 9.09 -17.90
C GLY A 95 -13.80 7.59 -17.70
N GLN A 96 -12.64 7.23 -17.20
CA GLN A 96 -12.34 5.84 -16.86
C GLN A 96 -12.93 5.48 -15.49
N GLY A 97 -13.25 4.20 -15.35
CA GLY A 97 -13.72 3.60 -14.10
C GLY A 97 -12.95 2.34 -13.77
N ARG A 98 -13.42 1.61 -12.78
CA ARG A 98 -12.77 0.34 -12.41
C ARG A 98 -12.51 -0.55 -13.62
N PRO A 99 -11.39 -1.24 -13.64
CA PRO A 99 -10.44 -1.47 -12.55
C PRO A 99 -9.33 -0.40 -12.44
N LEU A 100 -9.39 0.72 -13.17
CA LEU A 100 -8.44 1.82 -13.02
C LEU A 100 -9.04 2.91 -12.12
N ALA A 101 -8.21 3.50 -11.28
CA ALA A 101 -8.62 4.62 -10.43
C ALA A 101 -7.48 5.66 -10.31
N PHE A 102 -7.82 6.93 -10.45
CA PHE A 102 -6.89 8.01 -10.11
C PHE A 102 -6.77 8.09 -8.58
N SER A 103 -5.56 7.98 -8.06
CA SER A 103 -5.28 8.22 -6.65
C SER A 103 -5.30 9.73 -6.39
N SER A 104 -6.42 10.22 -5.86
CA SER A 104 -6.61 11.62 -5.50
C SER A 104 -5.60 12.06 -4.44
N HIS A 105 -5.42 13.38 -4.28
CA HIS A 105 -4.53 13.95 -3.29
C HIS A 105 -5.13 15.24 -2.73
N VAL A 106 -4.69 15.61 -1.55
CA VAL A 106 -4.92 16.93 -0.95
C VAL A 106 -3.59 17.66 -0.88
N GLN A 107 -3.63 18.99 -1.02
CA GLN A 107 -2.47 19.85 -0.85
C GLN A 107 -2.63 20.63 0.46
N GLY A 108 -1.52 20.80 1.18
CA GLY A 108 -1.50 21.62 2.38
C GLY A 108 -1.35 20.79 3.64
N ASP A 109 -2.34 20.83 4.53
CA ASP A 109 -2.24 20.33 5.89
C ASP A 109 -2.14 18.79 5.96
N GLY A 110 -0.92 18.31 6.24
CA GLY A 110 -0.63 16.90 6.42
C GLY A 110 -1.24 16.30 7.69
N ASP A 111 -1.40 17.10 8.74
CA ASP A 111 -1.97 16.65 10.02
C ASP A 111 -3.46 16.36 9.86
N GLU A 112 -4.17 17.22 9.13
CA GLU A 112 -5.58 17.00 8.82
C GLU A 112 -5.77 15.78 7.90
N ALA A 113 -4.93 15.63 6.85
CA ALA A 113 -4.95 14.45 6.00
C ALA A 113 -4.69 13.16 6.79
N TYR A 114 -3.76 13.20 7.76
CA TYR A 114 -3.44 12.07 8.63
C TYR A 114 -4.61 11.73 9.56
N ARG A 115 -5.28 12.74 10.15
CA ARG A 115 -6.46 12.55 11.00
C ARG A 115 -7.60 11.89 10.21
N VAL A 116 -7.93 12.41 9.04
CA VAL A 116 -9.00 11.86 8.18
C VAL A 116 -8.68 10.43 7.74
N ALA A 117 -7.42 10.14 7.39
CA ALA A 117 -6.99 8.79 7.06
C ALA A 117 -7.19 7.81 8.22
N GLY A 118 -6.97 8.27 9.47
CA GLY A 118 -7.22 7.49 10.68
C GLY A 118 -8.71 7.17 10.87
N GLU A 119 -9.58 8.16 10.69
CA GLU A 119 -11.03 7.99 10.79
C GLU A 119 -11.60 7.01 9.75
N GLN A 120 -10.97 6.95 8.58
CA GLN A 120 -11.32 6.02 7.52
C GLN A 120 -10.61 4.67 7.61
N HIS A 121 -9.86 4.42 8.67
CA HIS A 121 -9.12 3.17 8.92
C HIS A 121 -8.05 2.84 7.87
N PHE A 122 -7.53 3.84 7.16
CA PHE A 122 -6.39 3.64 6.28
C PHE A 122 -5.11 3.30 7.07
N GLU A 123 -4.16 2.62 6.43
CA GLU A 123 -2.86 2.30 7.05
C GLU A 123 -2.05 3.55 7.42
N GLY A 124 -2.29 4.66 6.75
CA GLY A 124 -1.61 5.93 6.91
C GLY A 124 -1.66 6.77 5.64
N ILE A 125 -0.76 7.73 5.56
CA ILE A 125 -0.64 8.62 4.40
C ILE A 125 0.76 8.54 3.78
N ILE A 126 0.86 8.91 2.51
CA ILE A 126 2.13 9.15 1.84
C ILE A 126 2.17 10.63 1.46
N SER A 127 3.01 11.39 2.16
CA SER A 127 3.31 12.78 1.83
C SER A 127 4.37 12.83 0.74
N LYS A 128 4.12 13.58 -0.32
CA LYS A 128 5.01 13.72 -1.46
C LYS A 128 5.30 15.18 -1.72
N ARG A 129 6.55 15.53 -2.03
CA ARG A 129 6.89 16.89 -2.43
C ARG A 129 6.30 17.19 -3.81
N ALA A 130 5.49 18.24 -3.87
CA ALA A 130 4.72 18.63 -5.05
C ALA A 130 5.59 19.12 -6.22
N ASP A 131 6.73 19.71 -5.89
CA ASP A 131 7.67 20.40 -6.79
C ASP A 131 8.80 19.50 -7.33
N ARG A 132 8.80 18.20 -7.00
CA ARG A 132 9.92 17.31 -7.33
C ARG A 132 9.66 16.40 -8.53
N SER A 133 10.74 16.13 -9.25
CA SER A 133 10.82 15.07 -10.25
C SER A 133 10.62 13.69 -9.64
N TYR A 134 10.35 12.71 -10.48
CA TYR A 134 10.27 11.31 -10.04
C TYR A 134 11.67 10.72 -9.85
N HIS A 135 11.87 10.06 -8.73
CA HIS A 135 13.07 9.28 -8.46
C HIS A 135 12.70 7.84 -8.12
N SER A 136 13.29 6.89 -8.83
CA SER A 136 13.14 5.48 -8.50
C SER A 136 13.83 5.16 -7.17
N GLY A 137 13.19 4.33 -6.35
CA GLY A 137 13.74 3.89 -5.07
C GLY A 137 13.28 4.73 -3.88
N ARG A 138 14.07 4.71 -2.80
CA ARG A 138 13.77 5.49 -1.59
C ARG A 138 14.33 6.89 -1.72
N SER A 139 13.50 7.90 -1.47
CA SER A 139 13.90 9.30 -1.37
C SER A 139 13.24 9.96 -0.17
N GLU A 140 13.76 11.10 0.25
CA GLU A 140 13.12 11.92 1.29
C GLU A 140 11.93 12.73 0.75
N ASP A 141 11.74 12.76 -0.55
CA ASP A 141 10.62 13.45 -1.20
C ASP A 141 9.29 12.72 -1.02
N TRP A 142 9.33 11.44 -0.65
CA TRP A 142 8.16 10.61 -0.34
C TRP A 142 8.29 10.04 1.07
N ARG A 143 7.36 10.42 1.95
CA ARG A 143 7.36 9.99 3.35
C ARG A 143 6.07 9.25 3.67
N LYS A 144 6.20 7.98 4.08
CA LYS A 144 5.08 7.20 4.59
C LYS A 144 4.93 7.44 6.09
N THR A 145 3.78 7.99 6.49
CA THR A 145 3.38 8.14 7.89
C THR A 145 2.26 7.15 8.18
N LYS A 146 2.56 6.12 8.97
CA LYS A 146 1.60 5.09 9.32
C LYS A 146 0.71 5.51 10.48
N GLN A 147 -0.57 5.11 10.46
CA GLN A 147 -1.44 5.19 11.61
C GLN A 147 -0.92 4.24 12.70
N LEU A 148 -0.59 4.82 13.86
CA LEU A 148 -0.22 4.03 15.04
C LEU A 148 -1.51 3.50 15.68
N ALA A 149 -1.77 2.21 15.49
CA ALA A 149 -2.77 1.53 16.28
C ALA A 149 -2.12 1.08 17.59
N SER A 150 -2.67 1.47 18.73
CA SER A 150 -2.36 0.90 20.03
C SER A 150 -3.55 0.06 20.51
N ASP A 151 -3.26 -1.04 21.17
CA ASP A 151 -4.26 -1.92 21.75
C ASP A 151 -3.67 -2.60 22.97
N GLU A 152 -4.52 -3.03 23.90
CA GLU A 152 -4.11 -3.70 25.11
C GLU A 152 -4.31 -5.21 24.98
N PHE A 153 -3.29 -5.96 25.35
CA PHE A 153 -3.30 -7.41 25.30
C PHE A 153 -2.79 -8.00 26.60
N ALA A 154 -3.40 -9.09 27.03
CA ALA A 154 -2.81 -9.92 28.08
C ALA A 154 -1.65 -10.74 27.49
N VAL A 155 -0.52 -10.75 28.19
CA VAL A 155 0.58 -11.66 27.88
C VAL A 155 0.29 -12.98 28.58
N VAL A 156 -0.01 -14.02 27.80
CA VAL A 156 -0.38 -15.35 28.31
C VAL A 156 0.75 -16.36 28.23
N GLY A 157 1.90 -15.96 27.70
CA GLY A 157 3.08 -16.80 27.62
C GLY A 157 4.18 -16.19 26.77
N TYR A 158 5.26 -16.92 26.61
CA TYR A 158 6.38 -16.53 25.75
C TYR A 158 7.02 -17.75 25.09
N THR A 159 7.77 -17.52 24.03
CA THR A 159 8.57 -18.56 23.38
C THR A 159 10.04 -18.43 23.79
N ALA A 160 10.79 -19.54 23.76
CA ALA A 160 12.23 -19.51 23.93
C ALA A 160 12.90 -18.65 22.81
N PRO A 161 13.97 -17.95 23.14
CA PRO A 161 14.75 -17.20 22.16
C PRO A 161 15.42 -18.14 21.15
N LYS A 162 15.69 -17.62 19.94
CA LYS A 162 16.45 -18.33 18.91
C LYS A 162 17.79 -17.62 18.65
N GLY A 163 18.83 -18.41 18.37
CA GLY A 163 20.17 -17.90 18.10
C GLY A 163 20.83 -17.28 19.32
N SER A 164 21.47 -16.15 19.17
CA SER A 164 22.19 -15.42 20.22
C SER A 164 21.33 -14.49 21.07
N ARG A 165 20.02 -14.46 20.86
CA ARG A 165 19.10 -13.59 21.60
C ARG A 165 18.94 -14.08 23.03
N THR A 166 19.01 -13.17 24.00
CA THR A 166 18.72 -13.42 25.42
C THR A 166 17.26 -13.11 25.76
N GLY A 167 16.78 -13.55 26.94
CA GLY A 167 15.40 -13.28 27.39
C GLY A 167 14.38 -14.21 26.71
N PHE A 168 13.50 -13.66 25.90
CA PHE A 168 12.42 -14.40 25.23
C PHE A 168 12.46 -14.21 23.71
N GLY A 169 11.88 -15.14 22.98
CA GLY A 169 11.76 -15.09 21.53
C GLY A 169 10.59 -14.20 21.08
N SER A 170 9.42 -14.43 21.64
CA SER A 170 8.21 -13.65 21.42
C SER A 170 7.24 -13.77 22.59
N LEU A 171 6.42 -12.76 22.82
CA LEU A 171 5.29 -12.79 23.75
C LEU A 171 4.04 -13.31 23.02
N LEU A 172 3.29 -14.17 23.70
CA LEU A 172 2.01 -14.69 23.24
C LEU A 172 0.90 -13.80 23.81
N LEU A 173 0.03 -13.30 22.93
CA LEU A 173 -0.96 -12.28 23.24
C LEU A 173 -2.36 -12.87 23.19
N ALA A 174 -3.20 -12.48 24.15
CA ALA A 174 -4.61 -12.82 24.18
C ALA A 174 -5.48 -11.60 24.53
N LYS A 175 -6.73 -11.63 24.10
CA LYS A 175 -7.80 -10.70 24.48
C LYS A 175 -8.87 -11.43 25.28
N PRO A 176 -9.59 -10.72 26.16
CA PRO A 176 -10.79 -11.27 26.80
C PRO A 176 -11.82 -11.67 25.73
N ASP A 177 -12.40 -12.84 25.90
CA ASP A 177 -13.47 -13.35 25.04
C ASP A 177 -14.63 -13.81 25.95
N PRO A 178 -15.88 -13.34 25.69
CA PRO A 178 -17.02 -13.66 26.55
C PRO A 178 -17.38 -15.16 26.63
N GLU A 179 -17.08 -15.92 25.57
CA GLU A 179 -17.46 -17.33 25.46
C GLU A 179 -16.31 -18.26 25.90
N HIS A 180 -15.04 -17.86 25.63
CA HIS A 180 -13.88 -18.71 25.84
C HIS A 180 -12.92 -18.21 26.92
N GLY A 181 -13.25 -17.11 27.60
CA GLY A 181 -12.41 -16.46 28.60
C GLY A 181 -11.24 -15.69 28.00
N TRP A 182 -10.26 -16.35 27.40
CA TRP A 182 -9.13 -15.72 26.72
C TRP A 182 -8.92 -16.29 25.34
N LEU A 183 -8.98 -15.43 24.33
CA LEU A 183 -8.74 -15.78 22.94
C LEU A 183 -7.29 -15.41 22.58
N TYR A 184 -6.51 -16.39 22.12
CA TYR A 184 -5.20 -16.14 21.55
C TYR A 184 -5.33 -15.32 20.27
N VAL A 185 -4.65 -14.17 20.20
CA VAL A 185 -4.76 -13.22 19.07
C VAL A 185 -3.45 -13.06 18.31
N GLY A 186 -2.36 -13.67 18.75
CA GLY A 186 -1.10 -13.63 18.04
C GLY A 186 0.12 -13.54 18.95
N ARG A 187 1.26 -13.26 18.34
CA ARG A 187 2.53 -13.08 19.04
C ARG A 187 3.31 -11.88 18.53
N VAL A 188 4.07 -11.24 19.42
CA VAL A 188 5.00 -10.17 19.08
C VAL A 188 6.42 -10.60 19.46
N GLY A 189 7.35 -10.52 18.50
CA GLY A 189 8.74 -10.95 18.67
C GLY A 189 9.77 -9.88 18.29
N SER A 190 9.35 -8.64 18.04
CA SER A 190 10.20 -7.50 17.69
C SER A 190 9.72 -6.25 18.41
N GLY A 191 10.57 -5.20 18.45
CA GLY A 191 10.26 -3.95 19.16
C GLY A 191 10.72 -3.96 20.62
N PHE A 192 11.43 -4.99 21.06
CA PHE A 192 12.05 -5.07 22.39
C PHE A 192 13.53 -4.74 22.29
N ASN A 193 14.03 -3.96 23.21
CA ASN A 193 15.45 -3.68 23.45
C ASN A 193 15.91 -4.46 24.70
N ASP A 194 17.21 -4.41 24.99
CA ASP A 194 17.81 -5.14 26.12
C ASP A 194 17.29 -4.66 27.49
N GLU A 195 16.71 -3.46 27.60
CA GLU A 195 16.09 -2.96 28.81
C GLU A 195 14.67 -3.52 29.06
N LEU A 196 14.02 -3.99 27.99
CA LEU A 196 12.66 -4.54 28.01
C LEU A 196 12.64 -6.07 28.01
N MET A 197 13.80 -6.70 27.95
CA MET A 197 13.97 -8.15 27.96
C MET A 197 14.55 -8.66 29.28
#